data_65e10c24d14371a90de8ddb1a85f9911
#
_entry.id   65e10c24d14371a90de8ddb1a85f9911
#
_cell.length_a   1.000
_cell.length_b   1.000
_cell.length_c   1.000
_cell.angle_alpha   90.00
_cell.angle_beta   90.00
_cell.angle_gamma   90.00
#
_symmetry.space_group_name_H-M   'P 1'
#
loop_
_entity.id
_entity.type
_entity.pdbx_description
1 polymer ?
#
loop_
_entity_poly.entity_id
_entity_poly.type
_entity_poly.pdbx_seq_one_letter_code
_entity_poly.pdbx_strand_id
1 'polypeptide(L)'
;MISLSHYLVLGAVLFAIAVIGIFLNRKNMIVLLMAIELMLLAVNMNFVAFSYYLDDPSGQIFVFFILTVAAAESAIGLAILVALFRNLNTINVDDLDSLKG
;
A
#
# COMPACT_ATOMS: atom_id res chain seq x y z
N MET A 1 -7.56 13.20 -26.19
CA MET A 1 -7.42 11.74 -26.03
C MET A 1 -6.43 11.40 -24.95
N ILE A 2 -6.69 10.33 -24.23
CA ILE A 2 -5.80 9.85 -23.19
C ILE A 2 -4.61 9.15 -23.86
N SER A 3 -3.39 9.54 -23.49
CA SER A 3 -2.17 8.93 -24.00
C SER A 3 -1.41 8.21 -22.88
N LEU A 4 -0.36 7.50 -23.22
CA LEU A 4 0.51 6.85 -22.25
C LEU A 4 1.02 7.83 -21.20
N SER A 5 1.38 9.06 -21.62
CA SER A 5 1.89 10.06 -20.68
C SER A 5 0.87 10.44 -19.62
N HIS A 6 -0.43 10.44 -19.93
CA HIS A 6 -1.47 10.71 -18.94
C HIS A 6 -1.48 9.64 -17.83
N TYR A 7 -1.36 8.37 -18.21
CA TYR A 7 -1.31 7.29 -17.23
C TYR A 7 -0.03 7.33 -16.40
N LEU A 8 1.11 7.65 -17.03
CA LEU A 8 2.38 7.77 -16.32
C LEU A 8 2.34 8.91 -15.30
N VAL A 9 1.75 10.05 -15.67
CA VAL A 9 1.61 11.19 -14.77
C VAL A 9 0.70 10.83 -13.60
N LEU A 10 -0.44 10.19 -13.88
CA LEU A 10 -1.35 9.77 -12.81
C LEU A 10 -0.66 8.78 -11.87
N GLY A 11 0.06 7.80 -12.41
CA GLY A 11 0.83 6.86 -11.61
C GLY A 11 1.87 7.55 -10.73
N ALA A 12 2.60 8.51 -11.31
CA ALA A 12 3.60 9.28 -10.57
C ALA A 12 2.97 10.09 -9.44
N VAL A 13 1.82 10.71 -9.69
CA VAL A 13 1.08 11.47 -8.67
C VAL A 13 0.62 10.56 -7.53
N LEU A 14 0.03 9.43 -7.87
CA LEU A 14 -0.42 8.46 -6.85
C LEU A 14 0.75 7.94 -6.03
N PHE A 15 1.85 7.62 -6.68
CA PHE A 15 3.07 7.16 -6.01
C PHE A 15 3.60 8.23 -5.07
N ALA A 16 3.67 9.47 -5.53
CA ALA A 16 4.13 10.59 -4.72
C ALA A 16 3.23 10.82 -3.50
N ILE A 17 1.91 10.75 -3.67
CA ILE A 17 0.95 10.87 -2.57
C ILE A 17 1.20 9.76 -1.55
N ALA A 18 1.43 8.53 -2.00
CA ALA A 18 1.69 7.41 -1.11
C ALA A 18 2.98 7.61 -0.31
N VAL A 19 4.05 8.08 -0.96
CA VAL A 19 5.33 8.35 -0.30
C VAL A 19 5.16 9.45 0.75
N ILE A 20 4.46 10.52 0.41
CA ILE A 20 4.17 11.61 1.35
C ILE A 20 3.35 11.06 2.53
N GLY A 21 2.37 10.22 2.26
CA GLY A 21 1.56 9.60 3.31
C GLY A 21 2.39 8.79 4.29
N ILE A 22 3.39 8.06 3.80
CA ILE A 22 4.32 7.31 4.64
C ILE A 22 5.09 8.25 5.57
N PHE A 23 5.65 9.31 5.03
CA PHE A 23 6.44 10.25 5.83
C PHE A 23 5.60 10.99 6.87
N LEU A 24 4.37 11.37 6.52
CA LEU A 24 3.50 12.11 7.43
C LEU A 24 2.89 11.23 8.53
N ASN A 25 2.70 9.95 8.27
CA ASN A 25 1.94 9.06 9.14
C ASN A 25 2.71 7.79 9.52
N ARG A 26 4.02 7.88 9.66
CA ARG A 26 4.88 6.70 9.89
C ARG A 26 4.64 5.99 11.21
N LYS A 27 3.86 6.57 12.12
CA LYS A 27 3.48 5.91 13.37
C LYS A 27 2.17 5.15 13.27
N ASN A 28 1.42 5.34 12.20
CA ASN A 28 0.13 4.70 12.00
C ASN A 28 0.30 3.53 11.02
N MET A 29 0.28 2.31 11.56
CA MET A 29 0.50 1.09 10.77
C MET A 29 -0.55 0.92 9.68
N ILE A 30 -1.81 1.30 9.94
CA ILE A 30 -2.88 1.17 8.94
C ILE A 30 -2.60 2.09 7.77
N VAL A 31 -2.22 3.33 8.04
CA VAL A 31 -1.90 4.30 6.99
C VAL A 31 -0.66 3.85 6.20
N LEU A 32 0.35 3.31 6.87
CA LEU A 32 1.53 2.78 6.19
C LEU A 32 1.17 1.64 5.25
N LEU A 33 0.32 0.72 5.69
CA LEU A 33 -0.11 -0.39 4.86
C LEU A 33 -0.91 0.11 3.66
N MET A 34 -1.82 1.06 3.87
CA MET A 34 -2.60 1.66 2.77
C MET A 34 -1.69 2.39 1.78
N ALA A 35 -0.69 3.10 2.27
CA ALA A 35 0.26 3.81 1.42
C ALA A 35 1.08 2.86 0.55
N ILE A 36 1.53 1.75 1.12
CA ILE A 36 2.26 0.72 0.36
C ILE A 36 1.35 0.12 -0.71
N GLU A 37 0.09 -0.16 -0.39
CA GLU A 37 -0.87 -0.67 -1.36
C GLU A 37 -1.11 0.34 -2.49
N LEU A 38 -1.18 1.63 -2.17
CA LEU A 38 -1.32 2.67 -3.18
C LEU A 38 -0.09 2.75 -4.10
N MET A 39 1.11 2.59 -3.55
CA MET A 39 2.34 2.52 -4.33
C MET A 39 2.31 1.35 -5.30
N LEU A 40 1.89 0.17 -4.84
CA LEU A 40 1.77 -1.01 -5.69
C LEU A 40 0.72 -0.81 -6.78
N LEU A 41 -0.40 -0.16 -6.45
CA LEU A 41 -1.42 0.18 -7.43
C LEU A 41 -0.85 1.09 -8.52
N ALA A 42 -0.08 2.10 -8.15
CA ALA A 42 0.54 3.04 -9.10
C ALA A 42 1.49 2.31 -10.04
N VAL A 43 2.32 1.42 -9.51
CA VAL A 43 3.25 0.61 -10.32
C VAL A 43 2.47 -0.32 -11.25
N ASN A 44 1.44 -0.99 -10.75
CA ASN A 44 0.60 -1.88 -11.55
C ASN A 44 -0.08 -1.13 -12.71
N MET A 45 -0.59 0.06 -12.43
CA MET A 45 -1.23 0.88 -13.44
C MET A 45 -0.23 1.23 -14.55
N ASN A 46 1.01 1.53 -14.20
CA ASN A 46 2.05 1.80 -15.19
C ASN A 46 2.36 0.58 -16.04
N PHE A 47 2.46 -0.61 -15.44
CA PHE A 47 2.70 -1.84 -16.20
C PHE A 47 1.57 -2.14 -17.18
N VAL A 48 0.33 -1.96 -16.74
CA VAL A 48 -0.83 -2.17 -17.61
C VAL A 48 -0.84 -1.16 -18.76
N ALA A 49 -0.54 0.11 -18.45
CA ALA A 49 -0.48 1.16 -19.46
C ALA A 49 0.61 0.87 -20.50
N PHE A 50 1.81 0.51 -20.06
CA PHE A 50 2.89 0.13 -20.97
C PHE A 50 2.52 -1.06 -21.83
N SER A 51 1.91 -2.09 -21.23
CA SER A 51 1.46 -3.28 -21.95
C SER A 51 0.48 -2.92 -23.06
N TYR A 52 -0.48 -2.05 -22.75
CA TYR A 52 -1.49 -1.62 -23.72
C TYR A 52 -0.88 -0.81 -24.86
N TYR A 53 -0.08 0.21 -24.52
CA TYR A 53 0.45 1.15 -25.53
C TYR A 53 1.61 0.57 -26.35
N LEU A 54 2.35 -0.40 -25.80
CA LEU A 54 3.44 -1.08 -26.51
C LEU A 54 3.00 -2.40 -27.16
N ASP A 55 1.75 -2.79 -26.95
CA ASP A 55 1.19 -4.05 -27.45
C ASP A 55 2.02 -5.26 -27.02
N ASP A 56 2.44 -5.25 -25.75
CA ASP A 56 3.29 -6.29 -25.18
C ASP A 56 2.65 -6.83 -23.91
N PRO A 57 2.20 -8.11 -23.90
CA PRO A 57 1.52 -8.66 -22.73
C PRO A 57 2.43 -8.91 -21.52
N SER A 58 3.74 -8.75 -21.63
CA SER A 58 4.68 -8.94 -20.52
C SER A 58 4.31 -8.10 -19.31
N GLY A 59 3.85 -6.85 -19.50
CA GLY A 59 3.46 -5.98 -18.43
C GLY A 59 2.32 -6.55 -17.59
N GLN A 60 1.36 -7.24 -18.25
CA GLN A 60 0.25 -7.86 -17.56
C GLN A 60 0.68 -9.09 -16.76
N ILE A 61 1.66 -9.83 -17.25
CA ILE A 61 2.24 -10.96 -16.53
C ILE A 61 2.90 -10.45 -15.24
N PHE A 62 3.69 -9.38 -15.32
CA PHE A 62 4.27 -8.76 -14.14
C PHE A 62 3.22 -8.28 -13.15
N VAL A 63 2.09 -7.76 -13.64
CA VAL A 63 0.97 -7.36 -12.78
C VAL A 63 0.45 -8.55 -11.98
N PHE A 64 0.32 -9.72 -12.58
CA PHE A 64 -0.11 -10.93 -11.85
C PHE A 64 0.84 -11.25 -10.69
N PHE A 65 2.14 -11.19 -10.93
CA PHE A 65 3.13 -11.42 -9.88
C PHE A 65 3.02 -10.38 -8.78
N ILE A 66 2.91 -9.11 -9.14
CA ILE A 66 2.81 -8.02 -8.15
C ILE A 66 1.52 -8.15 -7.34
N LEU A 67 0.40 -8.50 -7.97
CA LEU A 67 -0.87 -8.71 -7.27
C LEU A 67 -0.78 -9.88 -6.30
N THR A 68 -0.08 -10.95 -6.68
CA THR A 68 0.13 -12.09 -5.79
C THR A 68 0.93 -11.67 -4.56
N VAL A 69 2.01 -10.92 -4.76
CA VAL A 69 2.83 -10.39 -3.66
C VAL A 69 2.00 -9.44 -2.80
N ALA A 70 1.24 -8.54 -3.43
CA ALA A 70 0.40 -7.60 -2.71
C ALA A 70 -0.66 -8.33 -1.86
N ALA A 71 -1.27 -9.38 -2.38
CA ALA A 71 -2.24 -10.17 -1.63
C ALA A 71 -1.59 -10.84 -0.41
N ALA A 72 -0.40 -11.40 -0.59
CA ALA A 72 0.35 -12.02 0.50
C ALA A 72 0.74 -10.97 1.56
N GLU A 73 1.24 -9.82 1.13
CA GLU A 73 1.59 -8.72 2.04
C GLU A 73 0.37 -8.23 2.82
N SER A 74 -0.77 -8.07 2.15
CA SER A 74 -2.00 -7.62 2.80
C SER A 74 -2.46 -8.61 3.85
N ALA A 75 -2.41 -9.90 3.55
CA ALA A 75 -2.78 -10.95 4.50
C ALA A 75 -1.86 -10.96 5.72
N ILE A 76 -0.56 -10.91 5.50
CA ILE A 76 0.44 -10.88 6.57
C ILE A 76 0.32 -9.58 7.37
N GLY A 77 0.21 -8.46 6.67
CA GLY A 77 0.07 -7.14 7.29
C GLY A 77 -1.18 -7.04 8.16
N LEU A 78 -2.30 -7.57 7.68
CA LEU A 78 -3.53 -7.60 8.45
C LEU A 78 -3.38 -8.47 9.70
N ALA A 79 -2.75 -9.63 9.58
CA ALA A 79 -2.49 -10.50 10.72
C ALA A 79 -1.62 -9.79 11.76
N ILE A 80 -0.57 -9.09 11.32
CA ILE A 80 0.30 -8.32 12.22
C ILE A 80 -0.49 -7.19 12.89
N LEU A 81 -1.33 -6.48 12.14
CA LEU A 81 -2.16 -5.41 12.69
C LEU A 81 -3.12 -5.93 13.75
N VAL A 82 -3.75 -7.08 13.52
CA VAL A 82 -4.64 -7.69 14.51
C VAL A 82 -3.87 -8.04 15.79
N ALA A 83 -2.69 -8.64 15.64
CA ALA A 83 -1.86 -9.00 16.79
C ALA A 83 -1.42 -7.76 17.57
N LEU A 84 -0.96 -6.72 16.86
CA LEU A 84 -0.55 -5.46 17.48
C LEU A 84 -1.73 -4.78 18.17
N PHE A 85 -2.89 -4.76 17.54
CA PHE A 85 -4.09 -4.16 18.11
C PHE A 85 -4.46 -4.82 19.44
N ARG A 86 -4.41 -6.14 19.49
CA ARG A 86 -4.68 -6.88 20.72
C ARG A 86 -3.70 -6.53 21.82
N ASN A 87 -2.41 -6.45 21.47
CA ASN A 87 -1.37 -6.11 22.42
C ASN A 87 -1.50 -4.66 22.92
N LEU A 88 -1.82 -3.74 22.02
CA LEU A 88 -2.00 -2.33 22.38
C LEU A 88 -3.21 -2.13 23.29
N ASN A 89 -4.30 -2.85 23.04
CA ASN A 89 -5.46 -2.81 23.92
C ASN A 89 -5.10 -3.25 25.34
N THR A 90 -4.35 -4.33 25.46
CA THR A 90 -3.89 -4.83 26.75
C THR A 90 -2.98 -3.80 27.43
N ILE A 91 -2.03 -3.21 26.70
CA ILE A 91 -1.12 -2.21 27.22
C ILE A 91 -1.89 -0.96 27.67
N ASN A 92 -2.85 -0.51 26.86
CA ASN A 92 -3.65 0.67 27.18
C ASN A 92 -4.46 0.48 28.45
N VAL A 93 -5.03 -0.70 28.65
CA VAL A 93 -5.76 -1.03 29.87
C VAL A 93 -4.82 -1.01 31.08
N ASP A 94 -3.64 -1.61 30.93
CA ASP A 94 -2.63 -1.62 32.00
C ASP A 94 -2.17 -0.19 32.33
N ASP A 95 -1.96 0.65 31.30
CA ASP A 95 -1.58 2.05 31.49
C ASP A 95 -2.65 2.81 32.24
N LEU A 96 -3.92 2.59 31.90
CA LEU A 96 -5.04 3.23 32.59
C LEU A 96 -5.11 2.81 34.06
N ASP A 97 -4.90 1.54 34.34
CA ASP A 97 -4.86 1.01 35.68
C ASP A 97 -3.70 1.62 36.47
N SER A 98 -2.53 1.76 35.85
CA SER A 98 -1.37 2.41 36.45
C SER A 98 -1.64 3.84 36.81
N LEU A 99 -2.34 4.58 35.96
CA LEU A 99 -2.67 5.98 36.21
C LEU A 99 -3.67 6.14 37.33
N LYS A 100 -4.56 5.16 37.49
CA LYS A 100 -5.56 5.20 38.58
C LYS A 100 -5.01 4.73 39.91
N GLY A 101 -4.00 3.91 39.84
CA GLY A 101 -3.42 3.32 41.03
C GLY A 101 -2.29 4.08 41.62
#